data_4f32b233d820a06309939de297256b2a
#
_entry.id   4f32b233d820a06309939de297256b2a
#
_cell.length_a   1.000
_cell.length_b   1.000
_cell.length_c   1.000
_cell.angle_alpha   90.00
_cell.angle_beta   90.00
_cell.angle_gamma   90.00
#
_symmetry.space_group_name_H-M   'P 1'
#
loop_
_entity.id
_entity.type
_entity.pdbx_description
1 polymer ?
#
loop_
_entity_poly.entity_id
_entity_poly.type
_entity_poly.pdbx_seq_one_letter_code
_entity_poly.pdbx_strand_id
1 'polypeptide(L)'
;MAAPSGISVGPDGVARCWWGDSDDLRRYHDTEWGRPVVDDRRLFEKLVLEGFMSGLSWLTILRKREHFRAAFRDFDPPTVARFGAREVSRLMRDAGIVRNRAKIDATINNARRHAELVKEFGSFAAYVWGYEPKPRKALLAHAALMERGVPDEAVAMSKDLRRRGWAFIGPTTVHSFMQAMGLVNDHVRGCTAGLEVESLRRNFVRPR
;
A
#
# COMPACT_ATOMS: atom_id res chain seq x y z
N MET A 1 6.53 1.85 24.05
CA MET A 1 5.53 2.95 23.97
C MET A 1 6.01 3.95 22.93
N ALA A 2 5.18 4.33 21.97
CA ALA A 2 5.55 5.39 21.01
C ALA A 2 5.82 6.70 21.75
N ALA A 3 6.86 7.45 21.31
CA ALA A 3 7.12 8.77 21.86
C ALA A 3 5.87 9.66 21.70
N PRO A 4 5.53 10.53 22.67
CA PRO A 4 4.35 11.39 22.58
C PRO A 4 4.32 12.26 21.31
N SER A 5 5.48 12.60 20.75
CA SER A 5 5.63 13.33 19.49
C SER A 5 5.36 12.49 18.24
N GLY A 6 5.28 11.16 18.35
CA GLY A 6 5.23 10.24 17.20
C GLY A 6 6.52 10.20 16.38
N ILE A 7 7.64 10.69 16.92
CA ILE A 7 8.96 10.66 16.31
C ILE A 7 9.87 9.75 17.13
N SER A 8 10.61 8.90 16.44
CA SER A 8 11.76 8.16 16.97
C SER A 8 13.04 8.61 16.26
N VAL A 9 14.14 8.74 17.01
CA VAL A 9 15.46 9.05 16.45
C VAL A 9 16.26 7.75 16.46
N GLY A 10 16.71 7.34 15.27
CA GLY A 10 17.52 6.13 15.12
C GLY A 10 18.97 6.32 15.62
N PRO A 11 19.77 5.23 15.63
CA PRO A 11 21.20 5.29 15.99
C PRO A 11 22.01 6.21 15.05
N ASP A 12 21.49 6.43 13.84
CA ASP A 12 22.04 7.31 12.81
C ASP A 12 21.68 8.81 13.00
N GLY A 13 21.00 9.16 14.08
CA GLY A 13 20.53 10.52 14.37
C GLY A 13 19.34 10.99 13.54
N VAL A 14 18.77 10.12 12.67
CA VAL A 14 17.67 10.50 11.76
C VAL A 14 16.31 10.37 12.48
N ALA A 15 15.52 11.45 12.41
CA ALA A 15 14.16 11.50 12.95
C ALA A 15 13.15 10.86 11.97
N ARG A 16 12.44 9.82 12.43
CA ARG A 16 11.46 9.04 11.64
C ARG A 16 10.12 8.95 12.37
N CYS A 17 9.09 8.53 11.65
CA CYS A 17 7.83 8.13 12.27
C CYS A 17 8.05 6.97 13.25
N TRP A 18 7.30 6.96 14.34
CA TRP A 18 7.45 6.04 15.49
C TRP A 18 7.45 4.55 15.15
N TRP A 19 6.86 4.16 14.03
CA TRP A 19 6.73 2.76 13.62
C TRP A 19 7.97 2.23 12.87
N GLY A 20 8.90 3.10 12.49
CA GLY A 20 10.17 2.73 11.84
C GLY A 20 11.21 2.26 12.85
N ASP A 21 10.92 1.26 13.67
CA ASP A 21 11.71 0.83 14.82
C ASP A 21 12.71 -0.30 14.53
N SER A 22 12.56 -1.03 13.43
CA SER A 22 13.48 -2.08 12.98
C SER A 22 14.21 -1.68 11.68
N ASP A 23 15.32 -2.34 11.36
CA ASP A 23 16.10 -2.04 10.15
C ASP A 23 15.28 -2.21 8.87
N ASP A 24 14.43 -3.25 8.81
CA ASP A 24 13.54 -3.47 7.67
C ASP A 24 12.53 -2.34 7.53
N LEU A 25 11.90 -1.93 8.64
CA LEU A 25 10.91 -0.85 8.65
C LEU A 25 11.54 0.51 8.41
N ARG A 26 12.75 0.80 8.95
CA ARG A 26 13.50 2.02 8.68
C ARG A 26 13.80 2.16 7.20
N ARG A 27 14.37 1.11 6.59
CA ARG A 27 14.66 1.13 5.15
C ARG A 27 13.39 1.35 4.34
N TYR A 28 12.32 0.62 4.61
CA TYR A 28 11.04 0.79 3.93
C TYR A 28 10.47 2.21 4.09
N HIS A 29 10.48 2.76 5.31
CA HIS A 29 10.05 4.10 5.62
C HIS A 29 10.84 5.17 4.84
N ASP A 30 12.16 5.04 4.81
CA ASP A 30 13.03 6.06 4.21
C ASP A 30 13.04 6.02 2.68
N THR A 31 12.87 4.83 2.08
CA THR A 31 13.10 4.66 0.64
C THR A 31 11.85 4.38 -0.19
N GLU A 32 10.75 3.95 0.44
CA GLU A 32 9.57 3.49 -0.29
C GLU A 32 8.27 4.18 0.16
N TRP A 33 8.01 4.23 1.48
CA TRP A 33 6.72 4.66 2.00
C TRP A 33 6.43 6.15 1.75
N GLY A 34 5.25 6.42 1.22
CA GLY A 34 4.77 7.78 0.93
C GLY A 34 5.27 8.37 -0.39
N ARG A 35 6.16 7.69 -1.11
CA ARG A 35 6.67 8.15 -2.41
C ARG A 35 5.65 7.88 -3.51
N PRO A 36 5.35 8.86 -4.39
CA PRO A 36 4.39 8.68 -5.48
C PRO A 36 4.78 7.55 -6.44
N VAL A 37 3.83 6.68 -6.75
CA VAL A 37 4.00 5.53 -7.65
C VAL A 37 2.95 5.57 -8.76
N VAL A 38 3.38 5.35 -10.02
CA VAL A 38 2.51 5.25 -11.22
C VAL A 38 2.59 3.90 -11.93
N ASP A 39 3.50 3.03 -11.51
CA ASP A 39 3.63 1.71 -12.10
C ASP A 39 2.46 0.82 -11.65
N ASP A 40 1.63 0.39 -12.60
CA ASP A 40 0.41 -0.38 -12.36
C ASP A 40 0.68 -1.69 -11.61
N ARG A 41 1.81 -2.34 -11.90
CA ARG A 41 2.20 -3.59 -11.25
C ARG A 41 2.56 -3.36 -9.78
N ARG A 42 3.34 -2.31 -9.49
CA ARG A 42 3.69 -1.94 -8.11
C ARG A 42 2.46 -1.50 -7.31
N LEU A 43 1.54 -0.78 -7.93
CA LEU A 43 0.26 -0.41 -7.31
C LEU A 43 -0.58 -1.66 -7.01
N PHE A 44 -0.69 -2.59 -7.95
CA PHE A 44 -1.40 -3.85 -7.75
C PHE A 44 -0.73 -4.72 -6.66
N GLU A 45 0.59 -4.91 -6.72
CA GLU A 45 1.38 -5.60 -5.68
C GLU A 45 1.05 -5.03 -4.30
N LYS A 46 1.17 -3.72 -4.15
CA LYS A 46 1.00 -3.09 -2.84
C LYS A 46 -0.42 -3.26 -2.30
N LEU A 47 -1.43 -3.06 -3.13
CA LEU A 47 -2.84 -3.23 -2.73
C LEU A 47 -3.14 -4.67 -2.29
N VAL A 48 -2.59 -5.66 -3.00
CA VAL A 48 -2.71 -7.07 -2.62
C VAL A 48 -1.99 -7.36 -1.30
N LEU A 49 -0.75 -6.86 -1.12
CA LEU A 49 0.02 -7.07 0.10
C LEU A 49 -0.64 -6.42 1.33
N GLU A 50 -1.29 -5.26 1.18
CA GLU A 50 -2.11 -4.67 2.24
C GLU A 50 -3.33 -5.56 2.59
N GLY A 51 -3.93 -6.18 1.61
CA GLY A 51 -4.97 -7.20 1.85
C GLY A 51 -4.44 -8.42 2.61
N PHE A 52 -3.23 -8.89 2.29
CA PHE A 52 -2.58 -9.97 3.03
C PHE A 52 -2.20 -9.57 4.46
N MET A 53 -1.92 -8.29 4.70
CA MET A 53 -1.58 -7.77 6.03
C MET A 53 -2.75 -7.88 7.02
N SER A 54 -4.01 -7.90 6.57
CA SER A 54 -5.17 -8.01 7.47
C SER A 54 -5.00 -9.11 8.51
N GLY A 55 -4.97 -8.74 9.80
CA GLY A 55 -4.73 -9.63 10.95
C GLY A 55 -3.25 -9.96 11.20
N LEU A 56 -2.31 -9.30 10.52
CA LEU A 56 -0.87 -9.47 10.66
C LEU A 56 -0.17 -8.10 10.77
N SER A 57 1.15 -8.09 11.04
CA SER A 57 1.95 -6.88 10.97
C SER A 57 2.49 -6.63 9.56
N TRP A 58 2.70 -5.34 9.22
CA TRP A 58 3.38 -5.01 7.96
C TRP A 58 4.80 -5.59 7.90
N LEU A 59 5.53 -5.62 9.00
CA LEU A 59 6.86 -6.23 9.07
C LEU A 59 6.84 -7.70 8.63
N THR A 60 5.81 -8.46 9.00
CA THR A 60 5.65 -9.86 8.56
C THR A 60 5.50 -9.95 7.04
N ILE A 61 4.70 -9.08 6.44
CA ILE A 61 4.49 -9.05 4.99
C ILE A 61 5.76 -8.57 4.27
N LEU A 62 6.39 -7.51 4.78
CA LEU A 62 7.61 -6.93 4.21
C LEU A 62 8.74 -7.97 4.11
N ARG A 63 8.96 -8.75 5.17
CA ARG A 63 9.97 -9.83 5.19
C ARG A 63 9.66 -10.98 4.23
N LYS A 64 8.41 -11.18 3.89
CA LYS A 64 7.96 -12.20 2.93
C LYS A 64 7.80 -11.66 1.50
N ARG A 65 8.02 -10.37 1.26
CA ARG A 65 7.68 -9.69 0.00
C ARG A 65 8.33 -10.36 -1.22
N GLU A 66 9.62 -10.72 -1.13
CA GLU A 66 10.31 -11.36 -2.24
C GLU A 66 9.74 -12.75 -2.55
N HIS A 67 9.35 -13.51 -1.52
CA HIS A 67 8.66 -14.79 -1.72
C HIS A 67 7.27 -14.58 -2.34
N PHE A 68 6.55 -13.54 -1.93
CA PHE A 68 5.28 -13.17 -2.55
C PHE A 68 5.47 -12.81 -4.03
N ARG A 69 6.50 -12.04 -4.39
CA ARG A 69 6.84 -11.71 -5.78
C ARG A 69 7.09 -12.97 -6.60
N ALA A 70 7.97 -13.84 -6.14
CA ALA A 70 8.24 -15.11 -6.80
C ALA A 70 6.98 -15.99 -6.94
N ALA A 71 6.18 -16.10 -5.86
CA ALA A 71 4.97 -16.91 -5.82
C ALA A 71 3.87 -16.41 -6.77
N PHE A 72 3.70 -15.08 -6.89
CA PHE A 72 2.69 -14.41 -7.71
C PHE A 72 3.23 -13.84 -9.03
N ARG A 73 4.41 -14.29 -9.51
CA ARG A 73 4.99 -13.86 -10.80
C ARG A 73 5.15 -12.35 -10.89
N ASP A 74 5.84 -11.78 -9.90
CA ASP A 74 6.08 -10.35 -9.73
C ASP A 74 4.80 -9.50 -9.76
N PHE A 75 3.68 -10.10 -9.33
CA PHE A 75 2.35 -9.49 -9.34
C PHE A 75 1.94 -8.94 -10.71
N ASP A 76 2.38 -9.59 -11.80
CA ASP A 76 1.92 -9.27 -13.14
C ASP A 76 0.42 -9.58 -13.28
N PRO A 77 -0.48 -8.58 -13.34
CA PRO A 77 -1.91 -8.83 -13.24
C PRO A 77 -2.45 -9.76 -14.33
N PRO A 78 -2.03 -9.63 -15.62
CA PRO A 78 -2.47 -10.56 -16.66
C PRO A 78 -2.06 -12.01 -16.40
N THR A 79 -0.89 -12.24 -15.81
CA THR A 79 -0.42 -13.58 -15.45
C THR A 79 -1.16 -14.14 -14.25
N VAL A 80 -1.32 -13.34 -13.19
CA VAL A 80 -2.04 -13.76 -11.97
C VAL A 80 -3.51 -14.05 -12.28
N ALA A 81 -4.15 -13.28 -13.16
CA ALA A 81 -5.53 -13.50 -13.57
C ALA A 81 -5.80 -14.89 -14.18
N ARG A 82 -4.77 -15.53 -14.75
CA ARG A 82 -4.83 -16.87 -15.34
C ARG A 82 -4.57 -18.01 -14.35
N PHE A 83 -4.24 -17.71 -13.09
CA PHE A 83 -4.04 -18.75 -12.09
C PHE A 83 -5.32 -19.55 -11.88
N GLY A 84 -5.14 -20.89 -11.86
CA GLY A 84 -6.20 -21.86 -11.66
C GLY A 84 -5.98 -22.71 -10.40
N ALA A 85 -6.67 -23.84 -10.31
CA ALA A 85 -6.62 -24.73 -9.16
C ALA A 85 -5.20 -25.25 -8.85
N ARG A 86 -4.38 -25.48 -9.90
CA ARG A 86 -2.99 -25.92 -9.75
C ARG A 86 -2.13 -24.87 -9.03
N GLU A 87 -2.25 -23.61 -9.46
CA GLU A 87 -1.51 -22.49 -8.85
C GLU A 87 -1.97 -22.24 -7.41
N VAL A 88 -3.27 -22.27 -7.17
CA VAL A 88 -3.83 -22.14 -5.81
C VAL A 88 -3.30 -23.27 -4.91
N SER A 89 -3.27 -24.51 -5.38
CA SER A 89 -2.72 -25.64 -4.63
C SER A 89 -1.21 -25.47 -4.34
N ARG A 90 -0.44 -24.92 -5.29
CA ARG A 90 0.97 -24.59 -5.12
C ARG A 90 1.15 -23.51 -4.04
N LEU A 91 0.40 -22.41 -4.13
CA LEU A 91 0.46 -21.28 -3.19
C LEU A 91 0.07 -21.69 -1.77
N MET A 92 -0.91 -22.59 -1.61
CA MET A 92 -1.30 -23.13 -0.29
C MET A 92 -0.24 -24.01 0.38
N ARG A 93 0.74 -24.52 -0.38
CA ARG A 93 1.88 -25.27 0.14
C ARG A 93 3.14 -24.43 0.34
N ASP A 94 3.16 -23.20 -0.16
CA ASP A 94 4.32 -22.31 -0.09
C ASP A 94 4.44 -21.64 1.29
N ALA A 95 5.38 -22.10 2.13
CA ALA A 95 5.65 -21.51 3.45
C ALA A 95 6.28 -20.11 3.37
N GLY A 96 6.78 -19.70 2.21
CA GLY A 96 7.33 -18.36 1.98
C GLY A 96 6.28 -17.26 2.04
N ILE A 97 5.01 -17.58 1.77
CA ILE A 97 3.89 -16.62 1.81
C ILE A 97 2.94 -16.88 2.99
N VAL A 98 1.95 -16.01 3.16
CA VAL A 98 0.82 -16.24 4.07
C VAL A 98 -0.16 -17.20 3.39
N ARG A 99 -0.23 -18.44 3.89
CA ARG A 99 -1.09 -19.50 3.35
C ARG A 99 -2.54 -19.35 3.76
N ASN A 100 -3.23 -18.40 3.14
CA ASN A 100 -4.66 -18.14 3.36
C ASN A 100 -5.41 -18.27 2.02
N ARG A 101 -6.24 -19.30 1.90
CA ARG A 101 -6.99 -19.63 0.68
C ARG A 101 -7.84 -18.45 0.20
N ALA A 102 -8.58 -17.81 1.09
CA ALA A 102 -9.46 -16.70 0.71
C ALA A 102 -8.67 -15.50 0.17
N LYS A 103 -7.49 -15.17 0.75
CA LYS A 103 -6.62 -14.09 0.28
C LYS A 103 -5.96 -14.42 -1.06
N ILE A 104 -5.60 -15.69 -1.30
CA ILE A 104 -5.06 -16.15 -2.58
C ILE A 104 -6.14 -16.06 -3.67
N ASP A 105 -7.33 -16.57 -3.41
CA ASP A 105 -8.46 -16.51 -4.35
C ASP A 105 -8.84 -15.06 -4.66
N ALA A 106 -8.84 -14.19 -3.63
CA ALA A 106 -9.08 -12.76 -3.79
C ALA A 106 -8.02 -12.08 -4.68
N THR A 107 -6.75 -12.44 -4.55
CA THR A 107 -5.67 -11.90 -5.40
C THR A 107 -5.90 -12.24 -6.87
N ILE A 108 -6.28 -13.47 -7.16
CA ILE A 108 -6.60 -13.92 -8.53
C ILE A 108 -7.83 -13.20 -9.09
N ASN A 109 -8.88 -13.07 -8.26
CA ASN A 109 -10.06 -12.30 -8.63
C ASN A 109 -9.72 -10.84 -8.92
N ASN A 110 -8.97 -10.19 -8.03
CA ASN A 110 -8.58 -8.80 -8.16
C ASN A 110 -7.72 -8.56 -9.42
N ALA A 111 -6.87 -9.51 -9.78
CA ALA A 111 -6.09 -9.46 -11.03
C ALA A 111 -7.00 -9.48 -12.28
N ARG A 112 -8.09 -10.24 -12.26
CA ARG A 112 -9.09 -10.24 -13.34
C ARG A 112 -9.82 -8.89 -13.41
N ARG A 113 -10.22 -8.33 -12.26
CA ARG A 113 -10.89 -7.01 -12.19
C ARG A 113 -9.95 -5.85 -12.54
N HIS A 114 -8.64 -6.00 -12.33
CA HIS A 114 -7.64 -5.03 -12.74
C HIS A 114 -7.72 -4.73 -14.26
N ALA A 115 -7.88 -5.76 -15.10
CA ALA A 115 -8.00 -5.58 -16.55
C ALA A 115 -9.24 -4.75 -16.94
N GLU A 116 -10.34 -4.89 -16.18
CA GLU A 116 -11.56 -4.09 -16.40
C GLU A 116 -11.32 -2.60 -16.09
N LEU A 117 -10.60 -2.30 -15.00
CA LEU A 117 -10.21 -0.93 -14.66
C LEU A 117 -9.27 -0.31 -15.67
N VAL A 118 -8.25 -1.04 -16.13
CA VAL A 118 -7.32 -0.56 -17.16
C VAL A 118 -8.06 -0.26 -18.45
N LYS A 119 -9.03 -1.09 -18.85
CA LYS A 119 -9.85 -0.85 -20.03
C LYS A 119 -10.70 0.43 -19.92
N GLU A 120 -11.22 0.73 -18.72
CA GLU A 120 -12.10 1.88 -18.49
C GLU A 120 -11.32 3.20 -18.31
N PHE A 121 -10.19 3.16 -17.58
CA PHE A 121 -9.44 4.34 -17.17
C PHE A 121 -8.11 4.54 -17.90
N GLY A 122 -7.73 3.63 -18.81
CA GLY A 122 -6.45 3.67 -19.52
C GLY A 122 -5.29 3.04 -18.74
N SER A 123 -5.27 3.19 -17.41
CA SER A 123 -4.30 2.54 -16.52
C SER A 123 -4.89 2.35 -15.11
N PHE A 124 -4.32 1.44 -14.33
CA PHE A 124 -4.67 1.31 -12.92
C PHE A 124 -4.22 2.54 -12.12
N ALA A 125 -3.10 3.14 -12.52
CA ALA A 125 -2.61 4.38 -11.93
C ALA A 125 -3.61 5.54 -12.12
N ALA A 126 -4.16 5.73 -13.32
CA ALA A 126 -5.16 6.78 -13.57
C ALA A 126 -6.40 6.61 -12.67
N TYR A 127 -6.90 5.37 -12.52
CA TYR A 127 -7.97 5.06 -11.59
C TYR A 127 -7.61 5.40 -10.14
N VAL A 128 -6.47 4.92 -9.65
CA VAL A 128 -6.02 5.11 -8.27
C VAL A 128 -5.82 6.59 -7.94
N TRP A 129 -5.09 7.32 -8.78
CA TRP A 129 -4.80 8.73 -8.56
C TRP A 129 -6.02 9.65 -8.68
N GLY A 130 -7.10 9.18 -9.28
CA GLY A 130 -8.41 9.84 -9.25
C GLY A 130 -9.00 9.99 -7.84
N TYR A 131 -8.50 9.23 -6.86
CA TYR A 131 -8.88 9.31 -5.45
C TYR A 131 -7.86 10.05 -4.58
N GLU A 132 -6.90 10.77 -5.15
CA GLU A 132 -5.95 11.55 -4.35
C GLU A 132 -6.71 12.63 -3.55
N PRO A 133 -6.57 12.68 -2.20
CA PRO A 133 -7.16 13.76 -1.41
C PRO A 133 -6.54 15.11 -1.72
N LYS A 134 -7.28 16.18 -1.45
CA LYS A 134 -6.72 17.54 -1.56
C LYS A 134 -5.44 17.66 -0.72
N PRO A 135 -4.36 18.23 -1.30
CA PRO A 135 -3.11 18.40 -0.58
C PRO A 135 -3.28 19.20 0.72
N ARG A 136 -2.65 18.74 1.78
CA ARG A 136 -2.58 19.48 3.03
C ARG A 136 -1.51 20.57 2.96
N LYS A 137 -1.71 21.64 3.71
CA LYS A 137 -0.75 22.77 3.78
C LYS A 137 0.54 22.40 4.54
N ALA A 138 0.46 21.43 5.46
CA ALA A 138 1.57 21.00 6.31
C ALA A 138 1.39 19.57 6.81
N LEU A 139 2.50 18.95 7.23
CA LEU A 139 2.50 17.66 7.93
C LEU A 139 1.79 17.80 9.29
N LEU A 140 1.01 16.78 9.65
CA LEU A 140 0.26 16.75 10.90
C LEU A 140 1.15 16.36 12.08
N ALA A 141 0.83 16.86 13.27
CA ALA A 141 1.32 16.27 14.52
C ALA A 141 0.74 14.85 14.70
N HIS A 142 1.42 14.00 15.47
CA HIS A 142 1.01 12.62 15.68
C HIS A 142 -0.43 12.50 16.19
N ALA A 143 -0.81 13.27 17.23
CA ALA A 143 -2.16 13.25 17.78
C ALA A 143 -3.22 13.57 16.70
N ALA A 144 -3.03 14.63 15.93
CA ALA A 144 -3.95 15.04 14.88
C ALA A 144 -4.04 13.99 13.74
N LEU A 145 -2.93 13.27 13.46
CA LEU A 145 -2.93 12.18 12.49
C LEU A 145 -3.76 10.99 12.99
N MET A 146 -3.63 10.65 14.29
CA MET A 146 -4.40 9.54 14.90
C MET A 146 -5.90 9.86 15.00
N GLU A 147 -6.25 11.10 15.32
CA GLU A 147 -7.64 11.54 15.40
C GLU A 147 -8.36 11.59 14.04
N ARG A 148 -7.63 11.86 12.96
CA ARG A 148 -8.20 12.01 11.62
C ARG A 148 -8.94 10.79 11.12
N GLY A 149 -8.48 9.59 11.49
CA GLY A 149 -9.03 8.33 11.00
C GLY A 149 -8.79 8.10 9.48
N VAL A 150 -9.66 7.30 8.89
CA VAL A 150 -9.60 6.95 7.45
C VAL A 150 -10.23 8.09 6.63
N PRO A 151 -9.54 8.64 5.61
CA PRO A 151 -10.08 9.72 4.78
C PRO A 151 -11.23 9.25 3.90
N ASP A 152 -12.13 10.19 3.56
CA ASP A 152 -13.34 9.91 2.76
C ASP A 152 -12.99 9.35 1.38
N GLU A 153 -11.88 9.77 0.79
CA GLU A 153 -11.40 9.25 -0.50
C GLU A 153 -11.00 7.77 -0.42
N ALA A 154 -10.41 7.33 0.70
CA ALA A 154 -10.12 5.90 0.91
C ALA A 154 -11.41 5.08 1.11
N VAL A 155 -12.40 5.66 1.78
CA VAL A 155 -13.73 5.04 1.92
C VAL A 155 -14.41 4.94 0.56
N ALA A 156 -14.37 6.02 -0.25
CA ALA A 156 -14.96 6.06 -1.58
C ALA A 156 -14.29 5.05 -2.54
N MET A 157 -12.95 5.02 -2.58
CA MET A 157 -12.20 4.06 -3.38
C MET A 157 -12.49 2.61 -2.96
N SER A 158 -12.52 2.34 -1.65
CA SER A 158 -12.88 1.01 -1.13
C SER A 158 -14.27 0.59 -1.56
N LYS A 159 -15.24 1.49 -1.46
CA LYS A 159 -16.64 1.24 -1.88
C LYS A 159 -16.73 0.97 -3.38
N ASP A 160 -16.05 1.74 -4.22
CA ASP A 160 -16.07 1.55 -5.67
C ASP A 160 -15.40 0.23 -6.07
N LEU A 161 -14.21 -0.07 -5.54
CA LEU A 161 -13.52 -1.34 -5.78
C LEU A 161 -14.38 -2.55 -5.39
N ARG A 162 -15.04 -2.49 -4.22
CA ARG A 162 -15.94 -3.56 -3.77
C ARG A 162 -17.16 -3.72 -4.70
N ARG A 163 -17.76 -2.63 -5.15
CA ARG A 163 -18.83 -2.64 -6.16
C ARG A 163 -18.39 -3.29 -7.46
N ARG A 164 -17.11 -3.12 -7.83
CA ARG A 164 -16.48 -3.74 -9.00
C ARG A 164 -16.05 -5.19 -8.74
N GLY A 165 -16.37 -5.76 -7.59
CA GLY A 165 -16.10 -7.16 -7.23
C GLY A 165 -14.69 -7.43 -6.70
N TRP A 166 -13.92 -6.40 -6.32
CA TRP A 166 -12.66 -6.60 -5.63
C TRP A 166 -12.88 -7.10 -4.20
N ALA A 167 -11.97 -7.92 -3.69
CA ALA A 167 -12.04 -8.53 -2.36
C ALA A 167 -10.83 -8.16 -1.50
N PHE A 168 -10.97 -8.22 -0.18
CA PHE A 168 -9.99 -7.81 0.83
C PHE A 168 -9.55 -6.35 0.71
N ILE A 169 -10.46 -5.49 0.29
CA ILE A 169 -10.26 -4.06 0.03
C ILE A 169 -11.17 -3.26 0.97
N GLY A 170 -10.88 -3.31 2.27
CA GLY A 170 -11.58 -2.47 3.26
C GLY A 170 -11.05 -1.03 3.28
N PRO A 171 -11.78 -0.05 3.86
CA PRO A 171 -11.33 1.34 3.92
C PRO A 171 -9.94 1.51 4.57
N THR A 172 -9.66 0.78 5.64
CA THR A 172 -8.34 0.79 6.30
C THR A 172 -7.23 0.24 5.39
N THR A 173 -7.51 -0.86 4.67
CA THR A 173 -6.59 -1.44 3.68
C THR A 173 -6.26 -0.44 2.57
N VAL A 174 -7.29 0.23 2.04
CA VAL A 174 -7.11 1.27 1.00
C VAL A 174 -6.36 2.46 1.56
N HIS A 175 -6.65 2.91 2.79
CA HIS A 175 -5.91 4.01 3.41
C HIS A 175 -4.42 3.68 3.56
N SER A 176 -4.06 2.49 4.08
CA SER A 176 -2.67 2.04 4.17
C SER A 176 -1.99 1.98 2.80
N PHE A 177 -2.71 1.52 1.78
CA PHE A 177 -2.25 1.56 0.40
C PHE A 177 -2.00 2.99 -0.09
N MET A 178 -2.93 3.93 0.14
CA MET A 178 -2.78 5.34 -0.25
C MET A 178 -1.59 6.01 0.44
N GLN A 179 -1.36 5.70 1.72
CA GLN A 179 -0.18 6.15 2.47
C GLN A 179 1.10 5.63 1.81
N ALA A 180 1.17 4.34 1.53
CA ALA A 180 2.37 3.70 1.02
C ALA A 180 2.72 4.14 -0.41
N MET A 181 1.71 4.37 -1.26
CA MET A 181 1.88 4.74 -2.67
C MET A 181 1.91 6.25 -2.93
N GLY A 182 1.92 7.06 -1.87
CA GLY A 182 2.13 8.50 -1.96
C GLY A 182 0.90 9.33 -2.32
N LEU A 183 -0.31 8.75 -2.32
CA LEU A 183 -1.54 9.52 -2.51
C LEU A 183 -1.80 10.48 -1.33
N VAL A 184 -1.36 10.09 -0.16
CA VAL A 184 -1.34 10.94 1.05
C VAL A 184 0.05 10.95 1.65
N ASN A 185 0.45 12.08 2.26
CA ASN A 185 1.70 12.15 3.01
C ASN A 185 1.36 12.17 4.50
N ASP A 186 1.38 11.00 5.12
CA ASP A 186 1.08 10.81 6.54
C ASP A 186 2.34 10.64 7.41
N HIS A 187 3.50 11.13 6.92
CA HIS A 187 4.64 11.36 7.81
C HIS A 187 4.26 12.38 8.86
N VAL A 188 4.64 12.12 10.12
CA VAL A 188 4.39 13.08 11.21
C VAL A 188 5.31 14.28 11.10
N ARG A 189 4.84 15.42 11.60
CA ARG A 189 5.65 16.63 11.70
C ARG A 189 6.95 16.34 12.46
N GLY A 190 8.07 16.73 11.89
CA GLY A 190 9.40 16.44 12.40
C GLY A 190 10.08 15.20 11.81
N CYS A 191 9.36 14.39 11.02
CA CYS A 191 9.97 13.29 10.29
C CYS A 191 10.81 13.81 9.11
N THR A 192 12.04 13.37 8.99
CA THR A 192 12.98 13.79 7.95
C THR A 192 12.46 13.45 6.55
N ALA A 193 11.98 12.22 6.35
CA ALA A 193 11.44 11.78 5.06
C ALA A 193 10.17 12.55 4.64
N GLY A 194 9.41 13.07 5.60
CA GLY A 194 8.14 13.74 5.31
C GLY A 194 8.27 14.98 4.42
N LEU A 195 9.33 15.77 4.58
CA LEU A 195 9.59 16.96 3.76
C LEU A 195 10.03 16.57 2.33
N GLU A 196 10.85 15.54 2.22
CA GLU A 196 11.28 14.99 0.92
C GLU A 196 10.08 14.47 0.13
N VAL A 197 9.24 13.66 0.78
CA VAL A 197 8.01 13.11 0.17
C VAL A 197 7.08 14.24 -0.27
N GLU A 198 6.94 15.31 0.52
CA GLU A 198 6.13 16.46 0.13
C GLU A 198 6.67 17.15 -1.12
N SER A 199 7.99 17.29 -1.24
CA SER A 199 8.63 17.83 -2.44
C SER A 199 8.40 16.94 -3.66
N LEU A 200 8.54 15.60 -3.51
CA LEU A 200 8.26 14.65 -4.57
C LEU A 200 6.81 14.75 -5.06
N ARG A 201 5.85 14.84 -4.13
CA ARG A 201 4.42 14.95 -4.46
C ARG A 201 4.06 16.25 -5.18
N ARG A 202 4.70 17.39 -4.85
CA ARG A 202 4.49 18.67 -5.54
C ARG A 202 4.92 18.61 -7.00
N ASN A 203 6.04 17.93 -7.28
CA ASN A 203 6.62 17.82 -8.61
C ASN A 203 6.07 16.62 -9.40
N PHE A 204 5.21 15.83 -8.79
CA PHE A 204 4.69 14.61 -9.38
C PHE A 204 3.62 14.90 -10.43
N VAL A 205 3.79 14.32 -11.63
CA VAL A 205 2.79 14.37 -12.71
C VAL A 205 1.77 13.27 -12.50
N ARG A 206 0.51 13.64 -12.21
CA ARG A 206 -0.57 12.69 -11.97
C ARG A 206 -0.96 12.02 -13.28
N PRO A 207 -1.10 10.69 -13.32
CA PRO A 207 -1.65 9.98 -14.48
C PRO A 207 -3.11 10.39 -14.70
N ARG A 208 -3.53 10.42 -15.95
CA ARG A 208 -4.88 10.81 -16.40
C ARG A 208 -5.49 9.70 -17.21
#